data_bb1e61cab5151b06e0938111bd9d7068
#
_entry.id   bb1e61cab5151b06e0938111bd9d7068
#
_cell.length_a   1.000
_cell.length_b   1.000
_cell.length_c   1.000
_cell.angle_alpha   90.00
_cell.angle_beta   90.00
_cell.angle_gamma   90.00
#
_symmetry.space_group_name_H-M   'P 1'
#
loop_
_entity.id
_entity.type
_entity.pdbx_description
1 polymer ?
#
loop_
_entity_poly.entity_id
_entity_poly.type
_entity_poly.pdbx_seq_one_letter_code
_entity_poly.pdbx_strand_id
1 'polypeptide(L)'
;MSVVPRGTNALSSPWIQAGRLAFLALYAVTVLAALAWVFSNVRQIDPQNRAVVLHFGALDRIQNAGLLLAWPRPVEQVVLLPAADRVLERRVENLQRSDAALQADRVASFATPVSDALAGSGYLLTGDAGVVQLDVRVFYKVTDPYAFVLQGEHVLPALDRLATRSAVALTAARDLDTILVARPELMGSDNQAAERRERLRGDLVQGLNRRLADLAATGQGLGIEVVRVDVQSSLPGPAVSAFNAVLTASQQADKAVANARTEAEKLTQAARQDADRAVQVAHAQASERLAKASADTATVLGLAKTQGSDPQMLLRLYRERMPAILRQAGSVTTVDPKDDSRLIIQGAGQ
;
A
#
# COMPACT_ATOMS: atom_id res chain seq x y z
N MET A 1 27.41 -43.42 -112.81
CA MET A 1 26.08 -43.06 -112.31
C MET A 1 26.09 -43.18 -110.81
N SER A 2 26.27 -42.12 -110.15
CA SER A 2 26.39 -42.03 -108.71
C SER A 2 25.07 -41.55 -108.11
N VAL A 3 24.48 -42.38 -107.30
CA VAL A 3 23.28 -42.05 -106.58
C VAL A 3 23.71 -41.60 -105.17
N VAL A 4 23.50 -40.32 -104.89
CA VAL A 4 23.65 -39.71 -103.56
C VAL A 4 22.39 -40.05 -102.75
N PRO A 5 22.51 -40.61 -101.57
CA PRO A 5 21.34 -40.71 -100.68
C PRO A 5 21.06 -39.34 -99.98
N ARG A 6 19.90 -38.83 -100.27
CA ARG A 6 19.33 -37.68 -99.55
C ARG A 6 19.08 -38.05 -98.08
N GLY A 7 19.80 -37.44 -97.21
CA GLY A 7 19.49 -37.44 -95.79
C GLY A 7 18.13 -36.88 -95.55
N THR A 8 17.21 -37.66 -95.06
CA THR A 8 15.90 -37.24 -94.57
C THR A 8 16.09 -36.57 -93.25
N ASN A 9 16.13 -35.25 -93.26
CA ASN A 9 15.87 -34.46 -92.02
C ASN A 9 14.47 -34.84 -91.57
N ALA A 10 14.36 -35.69 -90.55
CA ALA A 10 13.15 -35.95 -89.86
C ALA A 10 12.72 -34.63 -89.14
N LEU A 11 11.92 -33.87 -89.90
CA LEU A 11 11.20 -32.70 -89.30
C LEU A 11 10.42 -33.25 -88.14
N SER A 12 10.88 -32.99 -86.93
CA SER A 12 10.14 -33.32 -85.70
C SER A 12 8.74 -32.70 -85.81
N SER A 13 7.77 -33.59 -85.85
CA SER A 13 6.35 -33.19 -85.90
C SER A 13 6.10 -32.04 -84.91
N PRO A 14 5.32 -31.00 -85.30
CA PRO A 14 5.00 -29.84 -84.38
C PRO A 14 4.51 -30.29 -83.04
N TRP A 15 3.80 -31.43 -82.96
CA TRP A 15 3.36 -32.06 -81.73
C TRP A 15 4.48 -32.55 -80.82
N ILE A 16 5.56 -33.10 -81.40
CA ILE A 16 6.71 -33.52 -80.61
C ILE A 16 7.50 -32.33 -80.11
N GLN A 17 7.59 -31.25 -80.85
CA GLN A 17 8.17 -29.99 -80.38
C GLN A 17 7.35 -29.34 -79.29
N ALA A 18 6.03 -29.29 -79.48
CA ALA A 18 5.08 -28.78 -78.40
C ALA A 18 5.17 -29.64 -77.12
N GLY A 19 5.25 -30.99 -77.27
CA GLY A 19 5.45 -31.91 -76.13
C GLY A 19 6.76 -31.70 -75.42
N ARG A 20 7.87 -31.42 -76.11
CA ARG A 20 9.15 -31.10 -75.50
C ARG A 20 9.16 -29.77 -74.80
N LEU A 21 8.50 -28.75 -75.36
CA LEU A 21 8.34 -27.43 -74.71
C LEU A 21 7.49 -27.53 -73.47
N ALA A 22 6.38 -28.27 -73.54
CA ALA A 22 5.49 -28.50 -72.41
C ALA A 22 6.20 -29.26 -71.26
N PHE A 23 7.02 -30.30 -71.68
CA PHE A 23 7.82 -31.03 -70.68
C PHE A 23 8.89 -30.14 -69.99
N LEU A 24 9.59 -29.31 -70.80
CA LEU A 24 10.64 -28.40 -70.27
C LEU A 24 9.96 -27.32 -69.39
N ALA A 25 8.80 -26.81 -69.77
CA ALA A 25 8.06 -25.88 -68.93
C ALA A 25 7.63 -26.54 -67.62
N LEU A 26 7.05 -27.74 -67.65
CA LEU A 26 6.68 -28.50 -66.46
C LEU A 26 7.88 -28.79 -65.59
N TYR A 27 9.03 -29.21 -66.17
CA TYR A 27 10.29 -29.43 -65.44
C TYR A 27 10.79 -28.15 -64.78
N ALA A 28 10.80 -27.02 -65.47
CA ALA A 28 11.16 -25.72 -64.94
C ALA A 28 10.26 -25.31 -63.79
N VAL A 29 8.95 -25.48 -63.93
CA VAL A 29 7.97 -25.20 -62.84
C VAL A 29 8.24 -26.10 -61.63
N THR A 30 8.50 -27.40 -61.89
CA THR A 30 8.81 -28.36 -60.78
C THR A 30 10.11 -27.99 -60.05
N VAL A 31 11.16 -27.60 -60.79
CA VAL A 31 12.42 -27.16 -60.19
C VAL A 31 12.24 -25.86 -59.40
N LEU A 32 11.50 -24.88 -59.94
CA LEU A 32 11.16 -23.64 -59.24
C LEU A 32 10.33 -23.90 -58.00
N ALA A 33 9.34 -24.80 -58.08
CA ALA A 33 8.54 -25.19 -56.91
C ALA A 33 9.38 -25.89 -55.83
N ALA A 34 10.30 -26.76 -56.24
CA ALA A 34 11.24 -27.43 -55.32
C ALA A 34 12.18 -26.43 -54.64
N LEU A 35 12.72 -25.45 -55.40
CA LEU A 35 13.52 -24.37 -54.81
C LEU A 35 12.69 -23.50 -53.85
N ALA A 36 11.51 -23.09 -54.25
CA ALA A 36 10.61 -22.33 -53.40
C ALA A 36 10.26 -23.10 -52.12
N TRP A 37 10.08 -24.43 -52.21
CA TRP A 37 9.84 -25.29 -51.06
C TRP A 37 11.05 -25.34 -50.13
N VAL A 38 12.27 -25.50 -50.66
CA VAL A 38 13.51 -25.53 -49.85
C VAL A 38 13.72 -24.22 -49.09
N PHE A 39 13.45 -23.09 -49.73
CA PHE A 39 13.60 -21.77 -49.11
C PHE A 39 12.34 -21.29 -48.35
N SER A 40 11.28 -22.08 -48.24
CA SER A 40 10.01 -21.68 -47.63
C SER A 40 10.09 -21.41 -46.13
N ASN A 41 11.12 -21.93 -45.46
CA ASN A 41 11.28 -21.84 -44.00
C ASN A 41 12.47 -20.93 -43.57
N VAL A 42 12.86 -20.01 -44.45
CA VAL A 42 13.80 -18.93 -44.07
C VAL A 42 13.02 -17.82 -43.40
N ARG A 43 13.34 -17.55 -42.13
CA ARG A 43 12.64 -16.53 -41.32
C ARG A 43 13.63 -15.62 -40.64
N GLN A 44 13.25 -14.37 -40.53
CA GLN A 44 13.93 -13.39 -39.68
C GLN A 44 13.28 -13.41 -38.28
N ILE A 45 14.11 -13.55 -37.24
CA ILE A 45 13.70 -13.54 -35.85
C ILE A 45 13.98 -12.14 -35.31
N ASP A 46 12.93 -11.47 -34.81
CA ASP A 46 13.05 -10.17 -34.20
C ASP A 46 13.87 -10.23 -32.88
N PRO A 47 14.51 -9.10 -32.47
CA PRO A 47 15.28 -9.05 -31.22
C PRO A 47 14.48 -9.41 -29.95
N GLN A 48 13.16 -9.21 -29.97
CA GLN A 48 12.28 -9.52 -28.84
C GLN A 48 11.81 -10.98 -28.80
N ASN A 49 12.22 -11.79 -29.79
CA ASN A 49 11.81 -13.17 -29.94
C ASN A 49 13.03 -14.08 -30.08
N ARG A 50 12.80 -15.33 -29.78
CA ARG A 50 13.73 -16.46 -30.10
C ARG A 50 12.93 -17.55 -30.77
N ALA A 51 13.61 -18.41 -31.53
CA ALA A 51 12.99 -19.53 -32.18
C ALA A 51 13.50 -20.86 -31.61
N VAL A 52 12.57 -21.77 -31.40
CA VAL A 52 12.85 -23.18 -31.15
C VAL A 52 12.62 -23.94 -32.44
N VAL A 53 13.64 -24.64 -32.90
CA VAL A 53 13.57 -25.50 -34.09
C VAL A 53 13.38 -26.92 -33.60
N LEU A 54 12.29 -27.53 -34.03
CA LEU A 54 11.95 -28.92 -33.78
C LEU A 54 12.20 -29.73 -35.03
N HIS A 55 13.05 -30.74 -34.97
CA HIS A 55 13.33 -31.69 -36.03
C HIS A 55 12.49 -32.97 -35.80
N PHE A 56 11.50 -33.21 -36.66
CA PHE A 56 10.49 -34.29 -36.48
C PHE A 56 9.87 -34.33 -35.10
N GLY A 57 9.65 -33.15 -34.49
CA GLY A 57 9.05 -33.03 -33.16
C GLY A 57 10.05 -33.08 -31.98
N ALA A 58 11.30 -33.43 -32.19
CA ALA A 58 12.34 -33.37 -31.19
C ALA A 58 13.04 -31.99 -31.20
N LEU A 59 13.48 -31.52 -30.04
CA LEU A 59 14.27 -30.30 -29.94
C LEU A 59 15.59 -30.46 -30.64
N ASP A 60 15.88 -29.65 -31.67
CA ASP A 60 17.16 -29.60 -32.33
C ASP A 60 18.01 -28.45 -31.80
N ARG A 61 17.55 -27.24 -31.98
CA ARG A 61 18.29 -26.04 -31.57
C ARG A 61 17.38 -24.89 -31.16
N ILE A 62 17.93 -23.97 -30.33
CA ILE A 62 17.34 -22.70 -30.00
C ILE A 62 18.15 -21.61 -30.67
N GLN A 63 17.49 -20.72 -31.41
CA GLN A 63 18.14 -19.61 -32.08
C GLN A 63 17.58 -18.28 -31.57
N ASN A 64 18.48 -17.38 -31.19
CA ASN A 64 18.15 -16.01 -30.80
C ASN A 64 17.89 -15.16 -32.07
N ALA A 65 17.68 -13.86 -31.87
CA ALA A 65 17.43 -12.91 -32.96
C ALA A 65 18.42 -13.05 -34.11
N GLY A 66 17.93 -12.86 -35.33
CA GLY A 66 18.72 -12.95 -36.55
C GLY A 66 18.05 -13.76 -37.65
N LEU A 67 18.83 -14.12 -38.70
CA LEU A 67 18.35 -14.93 -39.80
C LEU A 67 18.38 -16.41 -39.41
N LEU A 68 17.22 -17.04 -39.45
CA LEU A 68 17.05 -18.48 -39.25
C LEU A 68 16.90 -19.18 -40.63
N LEU A 69 17.77 -20.12 -40.90
CA LEU A 69 17.60 -21.10 -41.97
C LEU A 69 17.15 -22.42 -41.35
N ALA A 70 15.96 -22.84 -41.68
CA ALA A 70 15.42 -24.12 -41.26
C ALA A 70 14.96 -24.92 -42.47
N TRP A 71 14.99 -26.26 -42.34
CA TRP A 71 14.46 -27.13 -43.36
C TRP A 71 12.95 -26.93 -43.53
N PRO A 72 12.44 -27.11 -44.74
CA PRO A 72 11.01 -26.96 -44.96
C PRO A 72 10.19 -27.99 -44.20
N ARG A 73 8.96 -27.63 -43.89
CA ARG A 73 8.00 -28.58 -43.30
C ARG A 73 7.77 -29.76 -44.23
N PRO A 74 7.69 -30.99 -43.70
CA PRO A 74 7.51 -31.38 -42.31
C PRO A 74 8.82 -31.67 -41.53
N VAL A 75 10.00 -31.51 -42.13
CA VAL A 75 11.30 -31.89 -41.54
C VAL A 75 11.59 -31.05 -40.29
N GLU A 76 11.54 -29.73 -40.40
CA GLU A 76 11.72 -28.82 -39.27
C GLU A 76 10.51 -27.95 -39.09
N GLN A 77 10.13 -27.78 -37.79
CA GLN A 77 9.09 -26.86 -37.37
C GLN A 77 9.72 -25.76 -36.51
N VAL A 78 9.49 -24.51 -36.89
CA VAL A 78 9.97 -23.33 -36.17
C VAL A 78 8.84 -22.78 -35.31
N VAL A 79 9.06 -22.74 -34.00
CA VAL A 79 8.14 -22.13 -33.02
C VAL A 79 8.79 -20.88 -32.49
N LEU A 80 8.13 -19.73 -32.68
CA LEU A 80 8.58 -18.44 -32.16
C LEU A 80 8.15 -18.29 -30.71
N LEU A 81 9.09 -17.93 -29.85
CA LEU A 81 8.89 -17.67 -28.44
C LEU A 81 9.41 -16.28 -28.06
N PRO A 82 8.91 -15.70 -26.99
CA PRO A 82 9.49 -14.48 -26.41
C PRO A 82 10.98 -14.69 -26.06
N ALA A 83 11.77 -13.63 -26.18
CA ALA A 83 13.16 -13.63 -25.72
C ALA A 83 13.25 -13.96 -24.22
N ALA A 84 14.41 -14.44 -23.75
CA ALA A 84 14.57 -14.91 -22.38
C ALA A 84 14.40 -13.81 -21.33
N ASP A 85 14.68 -12.58 -21.69
CA ASP A 85 14.57 -11.37 -20.87
C ASP A 85 13.20 -10.69 -20.97
N ARG A 86 12.38 -11.08 -21.95
CA ARG A 86 11.06 -10.50 -22.15
C ARG A 86 10.09 -10.97 -21.08
N VAL A 87 9.58 -10.02 -20.30
CA VAL A 87 8.53 -10.25 -19.32
C VAL A 87 7.16 -10.15 -19.99
N LEU A 88 6.34 -11.16 -19.77
CA LEU A 88 4.97 -11.27 -20.26
C LEU A 88 4.01 -11.03 -19.11
N GLU A 89 2.90 -10.36 -19.40
CA GLU A 89 1.82 -10.14 -18.46
C GLU A 89 0.69 -11.14 -18.70
N ARG A 90 0.18 -11.73 -17.62
CA ARG A 90 -1.04 -12.54 -17.63
C ARG A 90 -1.93 -12.11 -16.50
N ARG A 91 -3.13 -11.72 -16.83
CA ARG A 91 -4.20 -11.45 -15.88
C ARG A 91 -4.96 -12.75 -15.57
N VAL A 92 -5.15 -13.03 -14.28
CA VAL A 92 -5.78 -14.28 -13.84
C VAL A 92 -7.30 -14.14 -13.91
N GLU A 93 -7.88 -14.65 -15.00
CA GLU A 93 -9.32 -14.50 -15.30
C GLU A 93 -10.21 -15.19 -14.27
N ASN A 94 -9.77 -16.32 -13.71
CA ASN A 94 -10.54 -17.08 -12.71
C ASN A 94 -10.81 -16.33 -11.40
N LEU A 95 -10.04 -15.27 -11.11
CA LEU A 95 -10.21 -14.41 -9.95
C LEU A 95 -11.04 -13.17 -10.27
N GLN A 96 -11.33 -12.92 -11.54
CA GLN A 96 -12.17 -11.80 -11.94
C GLN A 96 -13.64 -12.11 -11.70
N ARG A 97 -14.35 -11.08 -11.34
CA ARG A 97 -15.83 -11.18 -11.34
C ARG A 97 -16.33 -11.22 -12.76
N SER A 98 -17.33 -12.05 -12.99
CA SER A 98 -18.06 -12.06 -14.26
C SER A 98 -18.75 -10.69 -14.48
N ASP A 99 -18.92 -10.31 -15.75
CA ASP A 99 -19.64 -9.06 -16.10
C ASP A 99 -21.05 -9.04 -15.53
N ALA A 100 -21.70 -10.20 -15.44
CA ALA A 100 -23.00 -10.36 -14.81
C ALA A 100 -22.96 -10.04 -13.31
N ALA A 101 -21.91 -10.48 -12.60
CA ALA A 101 -21.72 -10.18 -11.18
C ALA A 101 -21.41 -8.69 -10.95
N LEU A 102 -20.62 -8.07 -11.83
CA LEU A 102 -20.33 -6.62 -11.78
C LEU A 102 -21.58 -5.79 -12.04
N GLN A 103 -22.46 -6.21 -12.95
CA GLN A 103 -23.72 -5.56 -13.21
C GLN A 103 -24.70 -5.72 -12.05
N ALA A 104 -24.77 -6.93 -11.46
CA ALA A 104 -25.60 -7.18 -10.29
C ALA A 104 -25.21 -6.29 -9.10
N ASP A 105 -23.91 -6.06 -8.86
CA ASP A 105 -23.44 -5.15 -7.80
C ASP A 105 -23.83 -3.69 -8.03
N ARG A 106 -23.85 -3.25 -9.29
CA ARG A 106 -24.28 -1.88 -9.64
C ARG A 106 -25.78 -1.66 -9.44
N VAL A 107 -26.57 -2.72 -9.64
CA VAL A 107 -28.04 -2.69 -9.55
C VAL A 107 -28.52 -3.04 -8.15
N ALA A 108 -27.75 -3.82 -7.38
CA ALA A 108 -28.10 -4.18 -6.02
C ALA A 108 -28.08 -2.95 -5.11
N SER A 109 -29.20 -2.30 -5.04
CA SER A 109 -29.60 -1.49 -3.91
C SER A 109 -29.49 -2.36 -2.66
N PHE A 110 -29.05 -1.81 -1.54
CA PHE A 110 -28.75 -2.48 -0.26
C PHE A 110 -29.81 -3.46 0.28
N ALA A 111 -30.93 -3.64 -0.41
CA ALA A 111 -32.08 -4.45 -0.02
C ALA A 111 -32.23 -5.79 -0.74
N THR A 112 -31.46 -6.06 -1.79
CA THR A 112 -31.58 -7.33 -2.55
C THR A 112 -30.36 -8.21 -2.29
N PRO A 113 -30.56 -9.44 -1.69
CA PRO A 113 -29.48 -10.38 -1.55
C PRO A 113 -28.92 -10.73 -2.93
N VAL A 114 -27.59 -10.73 -3.05
CA VAL A 114 -26.90 -11.21 -4.26
C VAL A 114 -27.31 -12.69 -4.47
N SER A 115 -27.74 -13.03 -5.67
CA SER A 115 -28.10 -14.41 -6.01
C SER A 115 -26.93 -15.36 -5.67
N ASP A 116 -27.23 -16.51 -5.07
CA ASP A 116 -26.23 -17.55 -4.74
C ASP A 116 -25.40 -17.97 -5.96
N ALA A 117 -25.97 -17.91 -7.15
CA ALA A 117 -25.26 -18.17 -8.41
C ALA A 117 -24.15 -17.16 -8.71
N LEU A 118 -24.24 -15.96 -8.17
CA LEU A 118 -23.25 -14.88 -8.32
C LEU A 118 -22.30 -14.79 -7.11
N ALA A 119 -22.70 -15.33 -5.99
CA ALA A 119 -21.95 -15.28 -4.73
C ALA A 119 -20.58 -15.98 -4.80
N GLY A 120 -20.40 -16.94 -5.71
CA GLY A 120 -19.14 -17.69 -5.89
C GLY A 120 -18.18 -17.08 -6.92
N SER A 121 -18.59 -16.06 -7.69
CA SER A 121 -17.75 -15.57 -8.77
C SER A 121 -16.76 -14.51 -8.30
N GLY A 122 -15.47 -14.89 -8.25
CA GLY A 122 -14.36 -13.98 -7.94
C GLY A 122 -14.25 -13.53 -6.49
N TYR A 123 -15.04 -14.11 -5.57
CA TYR A 123 -14.89 -13.87 -4.13
C TYR A 123 -13.99 -14.88 -3.48
N LEU A 124 -13.10 -14.41 -2.61
CA LEU A 124 -12.21 -15.20 -1.80
C LEU A 124 -12.55 -15.01 -0.32
N LEU A 125 -12.50 -16.09 0.46
CA LEU A 125 -12.65 -16.03 1.91
C LEU A 125 -11.29 -15.79 2.56
N THR A 126 -11.28 -14.95 3.58
CA THR A 126 -10.12 -14.69 4.43
C THR A 126 -10.13 -15.57 5.68
N GLY A 127 -9.01 -15.64 6.40
CA GLY A 127 -8.88 -16.46 7.60
C GLY A 127 -9.81 -16.06 8.75
N ASP A 128 -10.23 -14.79 8.78
CA ASP A 128 -11.19 -14.21 9.73
C ASP A 128 -12.64 -14.23 9.22
N ALA A 129 -12.97 -15.12 8.26
CA ALA A 129 -14.28 -15.22 7.62
C ALA A 129 -14.75 -13.97 6.88
N GLY A 130 -13.84 -13.05 6.56
CA GLY A 130 -14.10 -11.93 5.68
C GLY A 130 -14.19 -12.35 4.21
N VAL A 131 -14.76 -11.48 3.37
CA VAL A 131 -14.87 -11.70 1.93
C VAL A 131 -14.11 -10.61 1.19
N VAL A 132 -13.20 -11.01 0.30
CA VAL A 132 -12.38 -10.11 -0.51
C VAL A 132 -12.39 -10.55 -1.97
N GLN A 133 -12.19 -9.61 -2.84
CA GLN A 133 -11.94 -9.82 -4.26
C GLN A 133 -10.50 -9.41 -4.58
N LEU A 134 -9.79 -10.24 -5.35
CA LEU A 134 -8.45 -9.96 -5.81
C LEU A 134 -8.41 -9.87 -7.33
N ASP A 135 -7.83 -8.79 -7.86
CA ASP A 135 -7.34 -8.70 -9.23
C ASP A 135 -5.85 -9.01 -9.20
N VAL A 136 -5.46 -10.11 -9.83
CA VAL A 136 -4.09 -10.62 -9.82
C VAL A 136 -3.53 -10.61 -11.24
N ARG A 137 -2.40 -9.93 -11.41
CA ARG A 137 -1.64 -9.92 -12.66
C ARG A 137 -0.28 -10.54 -12.40
N VAL A 138 0.03 -11.57 -13.15
CA VAL A 138 1.27 -12.32 -13.06
C VAL A 138 2.20 -11.90 -14.19
N PHE A 139 3.41 -11.48 -13.84
CA PHE A 139 4.47 -11.15 -14.77
C PHE A 139 5.48 -12.29 -14.75
N TYR A 140 5.64 -12.96 -15.90
CA TYR A 140 6.47 -14.13 -16.03
C TYR A 140 7.41 -14.03 -17.25
N LYS A 141 8.49 -14.78 -17.22
CA LYS A 141 9.41 -14.96 -18.34
C LYS A 141 9.53 -16.45 -18.68
N VAL A 142 9.88 -16.74 -19.92
CA VAL A 142 10.13 -18.11 -20.36
C VAL A 142 11.60 -18.44 -20.11
N THR A 143 11.88 -19.33 -19.14
CA THR A 143 13.24 -19.76 -18.79
C THR A 143 13.68 -21.00 -19.56
N ASP A 144 12.79 -21.99 -19.67
CA ASP A 144 13.05 -23.19 -20.46
C ASP A 144 12.13 -23.23 -21.68
N PRO A 145 12.69 -22.92 -22.90
CA PRO A 145 11.92 -22.92 -24.14
C PRO A 145 11.35 -24.27 -24.51
N TYR A 146 12.09 -25.35 -24.18
CA TYR A 146 11.67 -26.71 -24.53
C TYR A 146 10.45 -27.14 -23.75
N ALA A 147 10.49 -27.02 -22.41
CA ALA A 147 9.37 -27.32 -21.57
C ALA A 147 8.15 -26.46 -21.94
N PHE A 148 8.37 -25.17 -22.24
CA PHE A 148 7.30 -24.27 -22.67
C PHE A 148 6.63 -24.71 -23.97
N VAL A 149 7.40 -25.12 -24.99
CA VAL A 149 6.86 -25.61 -26.28
C VAL A 149 6.17 -26.95 -26.11
N LEU A 150 6.75 -27.84 -25.30
CA LEU A 150 6.19 -29.17 -25.04
C LEU A 150 4.81 -29.09 -24.37
N GLN A 151 4.66 -28.19 -23.42
CA GLN A 151 3.38 -27.95 -22.73
C GLN A 151 2.41 -27.10 -23.57
N GLY A 152 2.94 -26.29 -24.50
CA GLY A 152 2.16 -25.54 -25.50
C GLY A 152 0.94 -24.79 -24.90
N GLU A 153 -0.25 -25.18 -25.32
CA GLU A 153 -1.50 -24.56 -24.93
C GLU A 153 -1.83 -24.71 -23.43
N HIS A 154 -1.20 -25.66 -22.74
CA HIS A 154 -1.50 -25.95 -21.32
C HIS A 154 -0.79 -24.99 -20.36
N VAL A 155 0.23 -24.27 -20.80
CA VAL A 155 1.05 -23.38 -19.94
C VAL A 155 0.21 -22.29 -19.29
N LEU A 156 -0.58 -21.54 -20.08
CA LEU A 156 -1.37 -20.43 -19.56
C LEU A 156 -2.51 -20.91 -18.63
N PRO A 157 -3.32 -21.91 -19.00
CA PRO A 157 -4.32 -22.46 -18.09
C PRO A 157 -3.74 -23.04 -16.80
N ALA A 158 -2.56 -23.68 -16.87
CA ALA A 158 -1.87 -24.18 -15.68
C ALA A 158 -1.40 -23.03 -14.78
N LEU A 159 -0.80 -21.98 -15.36
CA LEU A 159 -0.40 -20.77 -14.62
C LEU A 159 -1.61 -20.12 -13.94
N ASP A 160 -2.73 -19.96 -14.63
CA ASP A 160 -3.97 -19.40 -14.08
C ASP A 160 -4.48 -20.23 -12.87
N ARG A 161 -4.46 -21.56 -12.98
CA ARG A 161 -4.85 -22.46 -11.86
C ARG A 161 -3.89 -22.36 -10.68
N LEU A 162 -2.58 -22.32 -10.94
CA LEU A 162 -1.57 -22.17 -9.89
C LEU A 162 -1.70 -20.82 -9.17
N ALA A 163 -1.91 -19.74 -9.94
CA ALA A 163 -2.12 -18.41 -9.40
C ALA A 163 -3.40 -18.33 -8.57
N THR A 164 -4.52 -18.88 -9.07
CA THR A 164 -5.78 -18.96 -8.33
C THR A 164 -5.61 -19.73 -7.03
N ARG A 165 -4.98 -20.93 -7.08
CA ARG A 165 -4.72 -21.74 -5.89
C ARG A 165 -3.83 -21.02 -4.88
N SER A 166 -2.81 -20.28 -5.37
CA SER A 166 -1.92 -19.52 -4.51
C SER A 166 -2.63 -18.35 -3.85
N ALA A 167 -3.48 -17.64 -4.60
CA ALA A 167 -4.30 -16.56 -4.09
C ALA A 167 -5.28 -17.06 -3.00
N VAL A 168 -6.02 -18.15 -3.28
CA VAL A 168 -6.94 -18.76 -2.32
C VAL A 168 -6.21 -19.19 -1.04
N ALA A 169 -5.08 -19.87 -1.17
CA ALA A 169 -4.31 -20.33 -0.01
C ALA A 169 -3.77 -19.16 0.84
N LEU A 170 -3.37 -18.09 0.17
CA LEU A 170 -2.85 -16.90 0.84
C LEU A 170 -3.94 -16.12 1.55
N THR A 171 -5.12 -15.95 0.93
CA THR A 171 -6.27 -15.26 1.54
C THR A 171 -6.83 -16.05 2.72
N ALA A 172 -6.98 -17.37 2.59
CA ALA A 172 -7.46 -18.22 3.66
C ALA A 172 -6.54 -18.27 4.90
N ALA A 173 -5.26 -17.96 4.72
CA ALA A 173 -4.27 -17.94 5.80
C ALA A 173 -4.10 -16.56 6.47
N ARG A 174 -4.83 -15.52 6.03
CA ARG A 174 -4.64 -14.14 6.48
C ARG A 174 -5.95 -13.44 6.79
N ASP A 175 -5.88 -12.47 7.69
CA ASP A 175 -7.00 -11.62 8.02
C ASP A 175 -7.29 -10.61 6.90
N LEU A 176 -8.54 -10.18 6.83
CA LEU A 176 -9.06 -9.25 5.83
C LEU A 176 -8.22 -7.94 5.77
N ASP A 177 -7.89 -7.36 6.91
CA ASP A 177 -7.11 -6.13 7.01
C ASP A 177 -5.73 -6.25 6.36
N THR A 178 -5.09 -7.41 6.50
CA THR A 178 -3.78 -7.67 5.89
C THR A 178 -3.86 -7.72 4.37
N ILE A 179 -4.97 -8.18 3.82
CA ILE A 179 -5.20 -8.28 2.37
C ILE A 179 -5.67 -6.94 1.81
N LEU A 180 -6.50 -6.19 2.54
CA LEU A 180 -7.01 -4.89 2.13
C LEU A 180 -5.95 -3.80 2.04
N VAL A 181 -4.76 -4.03 2.54
CA VAL A 181 -3.59 -3.17 2.31
C VAL A 181 -3.29 -2.98 0.82
N ALA A 182 -3.70 -3.93 -0.04
CA ALA A 182 -3.58 -3.84 -1.50
C ALA A 182 -4.69 -3.02 -2.18
N ARG A 183 -5.56 -2.33 -1.44
CA ARG A 183 -6.59 -1.44 -2.01
C ARG A 183 -5.95 -0.21 -2.67
N PRO A 184 -6.45 0.21 -3.85
CA PRO A 184 -5.95 1.41 -4.53
C PRO A 184 -6.06 2.68 -3.70
N GLU A 185 -7.11 2.82 -2.88
CA GLU A 185 -7.39 4.00 -2.06
C GLU A 185 -6.37 4.20 -0.93
N LEU A 186 -5.68 3.13 -0.52
CA LEU A 186 -4.63 3.17 0.51
C LEU A 186 -3.22 3.34 -0.06
N MET A 187 -3.09 3.45 -1.39
CA MET A 187 -1.81 3.69 -2.04
C MET A 187 -1.33 5.12 -1.75
N GLY A 188 -0.40 5.27 -0.84
CA GLY A 188 0.24 6.55 -0.52
C GLY A 188 0.05 7.04 0.92
N SER A 189 -0.73 6.35 1.73
CA SER A 189 -1.07 6.82 3.07
C SER A 189 -0.09 6.43 4.18
N ASP A 190 0.73 5.37 4.00
CA ASP A 190 1.63 4.89 5.05
C ASP A 190 2.76 4.00 4.51
N ASN A 191 3.99 4.20 5.00
CA ASN A 191 5.14 3.36 4.70
C ASN A 191 4.94 1.90 5.14
N GLN A 192 4.29 1.67 6.28
CA GLN A 192 4.00 0.32 6.77
C GLN A 192 3.01 -0.42 5.86
N ALA A 193 2.05 0.29 5.29
CA ALA A 193 1.12 -0.28 4.31
C ALA A 193 1.85 -0.68 3.03
N ALA A 194 2.85 0.10 2.60
CA ALA A 194 3.68 -0.23 1.45
C ALA A 194 4.51 -1.51 1.68
N GLU A 195 5.14 -1.65 2.86
CA GLU A 195 5.89 -2.87 3.21
C GLU A 195 4.99 -4.11 3.28
N ARG A 196 3.80 -4.00 3.88
CA ARG A 196 2.86 -5.12 3.95
C ARG A 196 2.40 -5.56 2.56
N ARG A 197 2.15 -4.62 1.64
CA ARG A 197 1.83 -4.93 0.24
C ARG A 197 2.97 -5.65 -0.45
N GLU A 198 4.19 -5.20 -0.24
CA GLU A 198 5.35 -5.83 -0.87
C GLU A 198 5.57 -7.25 -0.33
N ARG A 199 5.38 -7.47 0.97
CA ARG A 199 5.38 -8.83 1.55
C ARG A 199 4.30 -9.71 0.95
N LEU A 200 3.08 -9.19 0.77
CA LEU A 200 1.98 -9.92 0.13
C LEU A 200 2.33 -10.37 -1.29
N ARG A 201 2.91 -9.46 -2.09
CA ARG A 201 3.39 -9.74 -3.44
C ARG A 201 4.53 -10.75 -3.45
N GLY A 202 5.51 -10.56 -2.58
CA GLY A 202 6.66 -11.46 -2.43
C GLY A 202 6.25 -12.89 -2.10
N ASP A 203 5.31 -13.05 -1.16
CA ASP A 203 4.79 -14.37 -0.77
C ASP A 203 4.05 -15.07 -1.91
N LEU A 204 3.30 -14.31 -2.75
CA LEU A 204 2.66 -14.87 -3.94
C LEU A 204 3.69 -15.32 -4.97
N VAL A 205 4.69 -14.49 -5.27
CA VAL A 205 5.78 -14.83 -6.21
C VAL A 205 6.51 -16.08 -5.73
N GLN A 206 6.89 -16.13 -4.46
CA GLN A 206 7.59 -17.27 -3.89
C GLN A 206 6.71 -18.54 -3.88
N GLY A 207 5.44 -18.40 -3.52
CA GLY A 207 4.49 -19.51 -3.54
C GLY A 207 4.27 -20.08 -4.94
N LEU A 208 4.18 -19.22 -5.95
CA LEU A 208 4.05 -19.63 -7.35
C LEU A 208 5.32 -20.33 -7.85
N ASN A 209 6.48 -19.73 -7.63
CA ASN A 209 7.75 -20.29 -8.11
C ASN A 209 8.09 -21.63 -7.45
N ARG A 210 7.76 -21.81 -6.15
CA ARG A 210 7.89 -23.13 -5.50
C ARG A 210 7.05 -24.20 -6.21
N ARG A 211 5.80 -23.91 -6.50
CA ARG A 211 4.91 -24.86 -7.20
C ARG A 211 5.33 -25.12 -8.63
N LEU A 212 5.86 -24.11 -9.33
CA LEU A 212 6.45 -24.29 -10.65
C LEU A 212 7.68 -25.20 -10.59
N ALA A 213 8.53 -25.04 -9.56
CA ALA A 213 9.67 -25.91 -9.31
C ALA A 213 9.25 -27.35 -8.97
N ASP A 214 8.19 -27.53 -8.16
CA ASP A 214 7.64 -28.85 -7.83
C ASP A 214 7.14 -29.58 -9.10
N LEU A 215 6.46 -28.85 -10.00
CA LEU A 215 6.03 -29.40 -11.29
C LEU A 215 7.24 -29.76 -12.17
N ALA A 216 8.28 -28.93 -12.18
CA ALA A 216 9.50 -29.22 -12.94
C ALA A 216 10.22 -30.46 -12.40
N ALA A 217 10.24 -30.68 -11.07
CA ALA A 217 10.82 -31.86 -10.45
C ALA A 217 10.09 -33.16 -10.82
N THR A 218 8.78 -33.09 -11.12
CA THR A 218 7.98 -34.24 -11.58
C THR A 218 8.01 -34.43 -13.10
N GLY A 219 8.85 -33.67 -13.84
CA GLY A 219 8.94 -33.73 -15.30
C GLY A 219 7.80 -33.03 -16.04
N GLN A 220 6.94 -32.29 -15.32
CA GLN A 220 5.82 -31.53 -15.88
C GLN A 220 6.05 -30.03 -15.83
N GLY A 221 7.32 -29.59 -15.91
CA GLY A 221 7.70 -28.20 -15.89
C GLY A 221 7.03 -27.38 -17.00
N LEU A 222 6.58 -26.17 -16.66
CA LEU A 222 5.94 -25.26 -17.62
C LEU A 222 6.97 -24.39 -18.37
N GLY A 223 8.25 -24.45 -17.99
CA GLY A 223 9.33 -23.65 -18.60
C GLY A 223 9.25 -22.16 -18.35
N ILE A 224 8.52 -21.73 -17.34
CA ILE A 224 8.30 -20.32 -16.96
C ILE A 224 8.76 -20.05 -15.54
N GLU A 225 9.11 -18.79 -15.29
CA GLU A 225 9.41 -18.26 -13.96
C GLU A 225 8.63 -16.99 -13.73
N VAL A 226 7.99 -16.87 -12.58
CA VAL A 226 7.27 -15.65 -12.18
C VAL A 226 8.24 -14.64 -11.61
N VAL A 227 8.30 -13.47 -12.23
CA VAL A 227 9.19 -12.37 -11.83
C VAL A 227 8.53 -11.46 -10.83
N ARG A 228 7.25 -11.15 -11.08
CA ARG A 228 6.46 -10.21 -10.27
C ARG A 228 4.99 -10.60 -10.29
N VAL A 229 4.29 -10.27 -9.21
CA VAL A 229 2.84 -10.36 -9.14
C VAL A 229 2.30 -9.02 -8.66
N ASP A 230 1.39 -8.43 -9.42
CA ASP A 230 0.63 -7.27 -8.99
C ASP A 230 -0.72 -7.72 -8.47
N VAL A 231 -1.07 -7.24 -7.29
CA VAL A 231 -2.32 -7.58 -6.60
C VAL A 231 -3.05 -6.30 -6.26
N GLN A 232 -4.32 -6.26 -6.61
CA GLN A 232 -5.26 -5.25 -6.13
C GLN A 232 -6.39 -5.96 -5.40
N SER A 233 -6.71 -5.50 -4.20
CA SER A 233 -7.81 -6.02 -3.41
C SER A 233 -8.98 -5.05 -3.42
N SER A 234 -10.18 -5.59 -3.39
CA SER A 234 -11.42 -4.82 -3.26
C SER A 234 -12.42 -5.57 -2.38
N LEU A 235 -13.34 -4.82 -1.80
CA LEU A 235 -14.46 -5.39 -1.07
C LEU A 235 -15.66 -5.57 -1.98
N PRO A 236 -16.54 -6.55 -1.69
CA PRO A 236 -17.86 -6.62 -2.31
C PRO A 236 -18.61 -5.29 -2.14
N GLY A 237 -19.36 -4.86 -3.16
CA GLY A 237 -20.10 -3.59 -3.14
C GLY A 237 -20.92 -3.37 -1.87
N PRO A 238 -21.72 -4.35 -1.40
CA PRO A 238 -22.50 -4.21 -0.17
C PRO A 238 -21.66 -4.05 1.11
N ALA A 239 -20.45 -4.61 1.14
CA ALA A 239 -19.55 -4.53 2.30
C ALA A 239 -18.76 -3.22 2.38
N VAL A 240 -18.62 -2.48 1.27
CA VAL A 240 -17.82 -1.24 1.21
C VAL A 240 -18.35 -0.18 2.17
N SER A 241 -19.67 0.01 2.24
CA SER A 241 -20.28 1.02 3.12
C SER A 241 -20.09 0.67 4.59
N ALA A 242 -20.30 -0.60 4.96
CA ALA A 242 -20.10 -1.08 6.32
C ALA A 242 -18.63 -0.95 6.76
N PHE A 243 -17.71 -1.36 5.90
CA PHE A 243 -16.27 -1.21 6.16
C PHE A 243 -15.84 0.25 6.32
N ASN A 244 -16.31 1.13 5.44
CA ASN A 244 -16.02 2.56 5.54
C ASN A 244 -16.61 3.18 6.81
N ALA A 245 -17.80 2.73 7.26
CA ALA A 245 -18.40 3.17 8.51
C ALA A 245 -17.54 2.75 9.72
N VAL A 246 -17.05 1.51 9.76
CA VAL A 246 -16.13 1.02 10.80
C VAL A 246 -14.83 1.83 10.79
N LEU A 247 -14.23 2.05 9.62
CA LEU A 247 -13.00 2.84 9.50
C LEU A 247 -13.20 4.27 9.99
N THR A 248 -14.31 4.90 9.61
CA THR A 248 -14.66 6.26 10.06
C THR A 248 -14.87 6.30 11.59
N ALA A 249 -15.58 5.33 12.15
CA ALA A 249 -15.80 5.23 13.59
C ALA A 249 -14.47 5.02 14.35
N SER A 250 -13.58 4.16 13.83
CA SER A 250 -12.23 3.97 14.41
C SER A 250 -11.43 5.27 14.41
N GLN A 251 -11.37 5.98 13.27
CA GLN A 251 -10.67 7.26 13.18
C GLN A 251 -11.26 8.33 14.11
N GLN A 252 -12.59 8.35 14.27
CA GLN A 252 -13.25 9.25 15.21
C GLN A 252 -12.90 8.91 16.66
N ALA A 253 -12.86 7.61 17.01
CA ALA A 253 -12.46 7.16 18.34
C ALA A 253 -11.00 7.53 18.65
N ASP A 254 -10.08 7.30 17.72
CA ASP A 254 -8.67 7.67 17.88
C ASP A 254 -8.49 9.18 18.06
N LYS A 255 -9.21 9.97 17.27
CA LYS A 255 -9.22 11.43 17.41
C LYS A 255 -9.79 11.88 18.75
N ALA A 256 -10.87 11.24 19.22
CA ALA A 256 -11.46 11.54 20.52
C ALA A 256 -10.48 11.22 21.67
N VAL A 257 -9.80 10.07 21.61
CA VAL A 257 -8.75 9.69 22.58
C VAL A 257 -7.59 10.67 22.56
N ALA A 258 -7.10 11.07 21.38
CA ALA A 258 -6.03 12.05 21.26
C ALA A 258 -6.41 13.42 21.84
N ASN A 259 -7.63 13.88 21.54
CA ASN A 259 -8.16 15.13 22.08
C ASN A 259 -8.31 15.08 23.61
N ALA A 260 -8.85 13.98 24.15
CA ALA A 260 -8.99 13.79 25.59
C ALA A 260 -7.64 13.77 26.33
N ARG A 261 -6.62 13.14 25.74
CA ARG A 261 -5.25 13.18 26.28
C ARG A 261 -4.67 14.59 26.28
N THR A 262 -4.83 15.31 25.18
CA THR A 262 -4.36 16.70 25.08
C THR A 262 -5.05 17.61 26.11
N GLU A 263 -6.35 17.42 26.32
CA GLU A 263 -7.12 18.20 27.32
C GLU A 263 -6.69 17.84 28.74
N ALA A 264 -6.50 16.57 29.06
CA ALA A 264 -5.96 16.11 30.34
C ALA A 264 -4.58 16.70 30.65
N GLU A 265 -3.69 16.74 29.64
CA GLU A 265 -2.37 17.38 29.78
C GLU A 265 -2.48 18.87 30.04
N LYS A 266 -3.35 19.59 29.31
CA LYS A 266 -3.61 21.04 29.54
C LYS A 266 -4.12 21.30 30.94
N LEU A 267 -5.11 20.53 31.41
CA LEU A 267 -5.67 20.66 32.76
C LEU A 267 -4.60 20.40 33.83
N THR A 268 -3.77 19.35 33.61
CA THR A 268 -2.68 19.05 34.54
C THR A 268 -1.64 20.16 34.60
N GLN A 269 -1.29 20.73 33.44
CA GLN A 269 -0.35 21.85 33.37
C GLN A 269 -0.92 23.13 33.99
N ALA A 270 -2.20 23.44 33.74
CA ALA A 270 -2.87 24.57 34.36
C ALA A 270 -2.92 24.45 35.89
N ALA A 271 -3.29 23.26 36.39
CA ALA A 271 -3.29 22.99 37.84
C ALA A 271 -1.90 23.14 38.49
N ARG A 272 -0.83 22.66 37.81
CA ARG A 272 0.53 22.88 38.29
C ARG A 272 0.94 24.36 38.31
N GLN A 273 0.61 25.10 37.24
CA GLN A 273 0.85 26.56 37.20
C GLN A 273 0.11 27.32 38.31
N ASP A 274 -1.12 26.95 38.55
CA ASP A 274 -1.92 27.58 39.62
C ASP A 274 -1.37 27.24 41.02
N ALA A 275 -0.95 25.99 41.23
CA ALA A 275 -0.28 25.60 42.48
C ALA A 275 1.03 26.37 42.70
N ASP A 276 1.88 26.44 41.65
CA ASP A 276 3.14 27.21 41.73
C ASP A 276 2.88 28.70 41.99
N ARG A 277 1.87 29.29 41.33
CA ARG A 277 1.46 30.67 41.55
C ARG A 277 1.01 30.88 42.97
N ALA A 278 0.18 29.99 43.53
CA ALA A 278 -0.29 30.07 44.91
C ALA A 278 0.87 30.04 45.92
N VAL A 279 1.84 29.14 45.70
CA VAL A 279 3.05 29.04 46.53
C VAL A 279 3.91 30.31 46.41
N GLN A 280 4.11 30.85 45.21
CA GLN A 280 4.87 32.10 45.03
C GLN A 280 4.20 33.30 45.69
N VAL A 281 2.86 33.42 45.56
CA VAL A 281 2.11 34.47 46.22
C VAL A 281 2.21 34.35 47.75
N ALA A 282 2.09 33.13 48.28
CA ALA A 282 2.23 32.92 49.72
C ALA A 282 3.67 33.26 50.22
N HIS A 283 4.71 32.88 49.48
CA HIS A 283 6.09 33.27 49.79
C HIS A 283 6.32 34.78 49.74
N ALA A 284 5.75 35.47 48.71
CA ALA A 284 5.83 36.90 48.59
C ALA A 284 5.18 37.61 49.77
N GLN A 285 3.96 37.18 50.16
CA GLN A 285 3.23 37.71 51.28
C GLN A 285 3.98 37.45 52.64
N ALA A 286 4.58 36.24 52.78
CA ALA A 286 5.37 35.93 53.98
C ALA A 286 6.59 36.83 54.06
N SER A 287 7.34 37.02 52.99
CA SER A 287 8.50 37.89 52.96
C SER A 287 8.14 39.36 53.19
N GLU A 288 7.04 39.83 52.65
CA GLU A 288 6.52 41.18 52.90
C GLU A 288 6.16 41.37 54.37
N ARG A 289 5.47 40.43 55.01
CA ARG A 289 5.14 40.48 56.43
C ARG A 289 6.38 40.47 57.30
N LEU A 290 7.38 39.65 56.97
CA LEU A 290 8.66 39.63 57.70
C LEU A 290 9.43 40.94 57.53
N ALA A 291 9.48 41.47 56.30
CA ALA A 291 10.12 42.76 56.05
C ALA A 291 9.42 43.88 56.81
N LYS A 292 8.08 43.92 56.81
CA LYS A 292 7.31 44.88 57.57
C LYS A 292 7.55 44.74 59.07
N ALA A 293 7.48 43.54 59.63
CA ALA A 293 7.72 43.28 61.05
C ALA A 293 9.15 43.68 61.50
N SER A 294 10.14 43.41 60.64
CA SER A 294 11.54 43.79 60.89
C SER A 294 11.72 45.33 60.86
N ALA A 295 11.07 46.01 59.91
CA ALA A 295 11.09 47.48 59.85
C ALA A 295 10.38 48.11 61.05
N ASP A 296 9.21 47.58 61.43
CA ASP A 296 8.46 48.04 62.61
C ASP A 296 9.31 47.81 63.89
N THR A 297 9.96 46.65 64.02
CA THR A 297 10.86 46.33 65.15
C THR A 297 12.06 47.27 65.18
N ALA A 298 12.70 47.51 64.03
CA ALA A 298 13.83 48.46 63.96
C ALA A 298 13.42 49.87 64.34
N THR A 299 12.20 50.28 63.96
CA THR A 299 11.61 51.57 64.34
C THR A 299 11.40 51.67 65.87
N VAL A 300 10.81 50.62 66.46
CA VAL A 300 10.58 50.56 67.90
C VAL A 300 11.90 50.57 68.68
N LEU A 301 12.92 49.77 68.25
CA LEU A 301 14.23 49.78 68.84
C LEU A 301 14.94 51.12 68.70
N GLY A 302 14.82 51.76 67.55
CA GLY A 302 15.35 53.09 67.27
C GLY A 302 14.71 54.13 68.21
N LEU A 303 13.39 54.09 68.37
CA LEU A 303 12.68 54.95 69.30
C LEU A 303 13.05 54.72 70.80
N ALA A 304 13.20 53.45 71.21
CA ALA A 304 13.66 53.06 72.54
C ALA A 304 15.04 53.61 72.88
N LYS A 305 15.97 53.49 71.86
CA LYS A 305 17.35 54.03 72.02
C LYS A 305 17.35 55.56 72.18
N THR A 306 16.49 56.24 71.43
CA THR A 306 16.39 57.71 71.46
C THR A 306 15.68 58.20 72.74
N GLN A 307 14.73 57.42 73.31
CA GLN A 307 14.09 57.70 74.53
C GLN A 307 15.09 57.80 75.74
N GLY A 308 16.17 57.02 75.71
CA GLY A 308 17.24 57.12 76.69
C GLY A 308 17.97 58.47 76.65
N SER A 309 17.92 59.18 75.52
CA SER A 309 18.60 60.44 75.31
C SER A 309 17.68 61.68 75.50
N ASP A 310 16.34 61.55 75.25
CA ASP A 310 15.33 62.60 75.41
C ASP A 310 14.02 62.00 75.93
N PRO A 311 13.76 62.12 77.31
CA PRO A 311 12.59 61.50 77.92
C PRO A 311 11.28 62.11 77.43
N GLN A 312 11.27 63.33 76.87
CA GLN A 312 10.02 63.99 76.40
C GLN A 312 9.70 63.70 74.95
N MET A 313 10.55 63.03 74.19
CA MET A 313 10.36 62.74 72.76
C MET A 313 9.12 61.85 72.51
N LEU A 314 8.89 60.82 73.29
CA LEU A 314 7.69 59.97 73.13
C LEU A 314 6.39 60.75 73.26
N LEU A 315 6.36 61.69 74.20
CA LEU A 315 5.14 62.55 74.44
C LEU A 315 4.89 63.48 73.26
N ARG A 316 6.00 63.98 72.58
CA ARG A 316 5.88 64.82 71.38
C ARG A 316 5.38 63.97 70.21
N LEU A 317 5.97 62.79 69.99
CA LEU A 317 5.59 61.85 68.89
C LEU A 317 4.13 61.40 69.07
N TYR A 318 3.70 61.12 70.33
CA TYR A 318 2.33 60.79 70.67
C TYR A 318 1.40 61.91 70.28
N ARG A 319 1.69 63.15 70.71
CA ARG A 319 0.87 64.34 70.38
C ARG A 319 0.80 64.63 68.88
N GLU A 320 1.86 64.30 68.13
CA GLU A 320 1.92 64.49 66.65
C GLU A 320 1.15 63.41 65.89
N ARG A 321 1.21 62.18 66.31
CA ARG A 321 0.61 61.03 65.54
C ARG A 321 -0.82 60.76 65.99
N MET A 322 -1.23 61.02 67.24
CA MET A 322 -2.59 60.77 67.72
C MET A 322 -3.67 61.43 66.89
N PRO A 323 -3.55 62.66 66.45
CA PRO A 323 -4.60 63.26 65.61
C PRO A 323 -4.76 62.55 64.25
N ALA A 324 -3.70 61.94 63.70
CA ALA A 324 -3.75 61.19 62.45
C ALA A 324 -4.43 59.82 62.64
N ILE A 325 -4.14 59.13 63.76
CA ILE A 325 -4.75 57.84 64.14
C ILE A 325 -6.25 58.06 64.43
N LEU A 326 -6.60 59.13 65.22
CA LEU A 326 -7.98 59.45 65.53
C LEU A 326 -8.82 59.82 64.29
N ARG A 327 -8.20 60.39 63.24
CA ARG A 327 -8.91 60.68 61.99
C ARG A 327 -9.23 59.40 61.19
N GLN A 328 -8.48 58.34 61.39
CA GLN A 328 -8.74 57.05 60.75
C GLN A 328 -9.70 56.16 61.55
N ALA A 329 -9.96 56.48 62.78
CA ALA A 329 -10.92 55.78 63.65
C ALA A 329 -12.36 56.14 63.24
N GLY A 330 -13.20 55.13 62.94
CA GLY A 330 -14.58 55.36 62.57
C GLY A 330 -15.47 55.97 63.71
N SER A 331 -15.08 55.84 64.98
CA SER A 331 -15.68 56.50 66.12
C SER A 331 -14.65 56.63 67.25
N VAL A 332 -14.66 57.73 67.91
CA VAL A 332 -13.78 57.99 69.07
C VAL A 332 -14.71 58.35 70.29
N THR A 333 -14.62 57.54 71.33
CA THR A 333 -15.36 57.81 72.58
C THR A 333 -14.35 58.21 73.66
N THR A 334 -14.48 59.40 74.16
CA THR A 334 -13.67 59.89 75.29
C THR A 334 -14.36 59.52 76.59
N VAL A 335 -13.65 58.86 77.47
CA VAL A 335 -14.11 58.46 78.80
C VAL A 335 -13.36 59.26 79.84
N ASP A 336 -14.09 59.89 80.82
CA ASP A 336 -13.47 60.54 81.95
C ASP A 336 -12.93 59.48 82.91
N PRO A 337 -11.63 59.46 83.24
CA PRO A 337 -11.03 58.43 84.11
C PRO A 337 -11.53 58.54 85.59
N LYS A 338 -12.33 59.56 85.94
CA LYS A 338 -12.91 59.76 87.28
C LYS A 338 -14.34 59.30 87.38
N ASP A 339 -15.00 58.83 86.28
CA ASP A 339 -16.36 58.36 86.26
C ASP A 339 -16.39 56.82 86.36
N ASP A 340 -16.78 56.31 87.55
CA ASP A 340 -16.92 54.89 87.85
C ASP A 340 -18.11 54.23 87.19
N SER A 341 -18.79 54.89 86.23
CA SER A 341 -19.89 54.32 85.48
C SER A 341 -19.34 53.20 84.53
N ARG A 342 -19.97 51.99 84.55
CA ARG A 342 -19.64 50.84 83.72
C ARG A 342 -19.80 51.17 82.23
N LEU A 343 -18.72 51.38 81.56
CA LEU A 343 -18.70 51.50 80.08
C LEU A 343 -18.94 50.14 79.41
N ILE A 344 -20.12 49.90 78.82
CA ILE A 344 -20.37 48.75 77.99
C ILE A 344 -20.04 49.15 76.56
N ILE A 345 -18.89 48.75 76.02
CA ILE A 345 -18.54 48.88 74.63
C ILE A 345 -19.25 47.75 73.88
N GLN A 346 -20.33 48.09 73.21
CA GLN A 346 -20.97 47.16 72.27
C GLN A 346 -20.03 46.97 71.03
N GLY A 347 -19.45 45.78 70.90
CA GLY A 347 -18.68 45.47 69.70
C GLY A 347 -19.61 45.59 68.50
N ALA A 348 -19.17 46.31 67.47
CA ALA A 348 -19.86 46.38 66.21
C ALA A 348 -19.87 44.92 65.61
N GLY A 349 -21.08 44.33 65.63
CA GLY A 349 -21.31 43.09 64.87
C GLY A 349 -21.15 43.37 63.40
N GLN A 350 -20.52 42.42 62.68
CA GLN A 350 -20.25 42.40 61.23
C GLN A 350 -21.53 42.58 60.42
#